data_b72cf87ce09307bb44465b002f1a8f29
#
_entry.id   b72cf87ce09307bb44465b002f1a8f29
#
_cell.length_a   1.000
_cell.length_b   1.000
_cell.length_c   1.000
_cell.angle_alpha   90.00
_cell.angle_beta   90.00
_cell.angle_gamma   90.00
#
_symmetry.space_group_name_H-M   'P 1'
#
loop_
_entity.id
_entity.type
_entity.pdbx_description
1 polymer ?
#
loop_
_entity_poly.entity_id
_entity_poly.type
_entity_poly.pdbx_seq_one_letter_code
_entity_poly.pdbx_strand_id
1 'polypeptide(L)'
;MPKIKSNTPIYTNISTHSNENSKTLIKNKTILELITQKLIIRKSEKEEYGEVFTPLEMIYDMAIKLPKDVWKNPQLKWIDTSSGIGNIMIVVFYLLMDGLKDIDGYKDEQERSKHIIENMLYMIEYKEENVADCKYMFNLLNDSANPNIICADFLDRGEKWKTMFNNKITKFDINIGNPPYNIEGTKHKGIKNVYVAFAIKGLELLNPDGYLVYIHPPPYRISHHQIQCAKENLNAIYTTKQIIYIKMFTVESTKKLMNIMMNVDYIIVKNTNNPNILANSMENIYETTITDIKGETHKLKIIPHMFIPNFGISILKKLEQITRKNGNINIILTSEKHAQIIKGGTQYKNVHGITSKGIKICYSDKPHSLHNKRKLIINGIGSYNYVLYDEFGEFGFTQSPVAINEPSPNTLKLIQSKLFHFIVNATKIIGNNFNIKTTLFLPIIDEKKIIIQNETELYNYLKLTKKEIAMIENKDYYSIPAFLHEEIN
;
A
#
# COMPACT_ATOMS: atom_id res chain seq x y z
N MET A 1 4.68 -7.23 44.24
CA MET A 1 5.46 -6.28 43.40
C MET A 1 6.25 -7.09 42.38
N PRO A 2 5.88 -7.14 41.10
CA PRO A 2 6.69 -7.79 40.09
C PRO A 2 7.77 -6.85 39.56
N LYS A 3 8.99 -7.34 39.47
CA LYS A 3 10.19 -6.66 38.98
C LYS A 3 10.01 -6.28 37.51
N ILE A 4 10.03 -4.98 37.20
CA ILE A 4 10.10 -4.43 35.88
C ILE A 4 11.48 -4.74 35.29
N LYS A 5 11.57 -5.62 34.30
CA LYS A 5 12.80 -5.80 33.53
C LYS A 5 13.00 -4.55 32.66
N SER A 6 14.13 -3.88 32.83
CA SER A 6 14.61 -2.76 32.04
C SER A 6 14.74 -3.18 30.56
N ASN A 7 13.82 -2.74 29.72
CA ASN A 7 13.98 -2.83 28.27
C ASN A 7 14.95 -1.72 27.85
N THR A 8 16.14 -2.12 27.46
CA THR A 8 17.13 -1.29 26.77
C THR A 8 16.50 -0.71 25.48
N PRO A 9 16.67 0.58 25.19
CA PRO A 9 16.08 1.18 23.98
C PRO A 9 16.69 0.55 22.73
N ILE A 10 15.83 0.19 21.76
CA ILE A 10 16.20 -0.40 20.43
C ILE A 10 16.80 0.68 19.50
N TYR A 11 17.73 1.50 19.98
CA TYR A 11 18.34 2.58 19.19
C TYR A 11 19.77 2.27 18.68
N THR A 12 20.21 1.02 18.67
CA THR A 12 21.62 0.69 18.39
C THR A 12 21.89 0.03 17.03
N ASN A 13 21.04 0.17 16.00
CA ASN A 13 21.42 -0.24 14.65
C ASN A 13 20.84 0.70 13.58
N ILE A 14 21.26 1.96 13.60
CA ILE A 14 21.19 2.82 12.41
C ILE A 14 22.47 2.53 11.63
N SER A 15 22.33 1.86 10.49
CA SER A 15 23.41 1.63 9.53
C SER A 15 24.09 2.96 9.19
N THR A 16 25.40 2.95 9.10
CA THR A 16 26.37 4.05 8.96
C THR A 16 26.28 4.90 7.67
N HIS A 17 25.10 5.14 7.14
CA HIS A 17 24.81 6.15 6.13
C HIS A 17 23.91 7.26 6.67
N SER A 18 24.17 7.72 7.89
CA SER A 18 23.48 8.85 8.46
C SER A 18 24.04 10.16 7.93
N ASN A 19 23.28 10.82 7.05
CA ASN A 19 23.48 12.23 6.73
C ASN A 19 23.50 13.07 8.01
N GLU A 20 24.22 14.19 8.02
CA GLU A 20 24.31 15.14 9.15
C GLU A 20 22.95 15.59 9.69
N ASN A 21 21.90 15.58 8.85
CA ASN A 21 20.53 15.93 9.21
C ASN A 21 19.87 14.98 10.24
N SER A 22 20.28 13.71 10.28
CA SER A 22 19.79 12.78 11.32
C SER A 22 20.31 13.12 12.70
N LYS A 23 21.48 13.78 12.78
CA LYS A 23 22.07 14.21 14.06
C LYS A 23 21.35 15.41 14.68
N THR A 24 20.74 16.29 13.87
CA THR A 24 19.98 17.44 14.37
C THR A 24 18.66 17.01 15.03
N LEU A 25 17.95 16.02 14.45
CA LEU A 25 16.78 15.39 15.06
C LEU A 25 17.08 14.74 16.43
N ILE A 26 18.29 14.20 16.59
CA ILE A 26 18.72 13.54 17.84
C ILE A 26 19.13 14.57 18.94
N LYS A 27 19.48 15.81 18.58
CA LYS A 27 19.91 16.82 19.54
C LYS A 27 18.82 17.37 20.44
N ASN A 28 17.54 17.32 20.03
CA ASN A 28 16.41 17.73 20.86
C ASN A 28 15.72 16.52 21.55
N LYS A 29 16.52 15.81 22.33
CA LYS A 29 16.16 14.59 23.04
C LYS A 29 14.86 14.72 23.84
N THR A 30 14.60 15.85 24.46
CA THR A 30 13.42 16.08 25.31
C THR A 30 12.09 16.01 24.54
N ILE A 31 12.01 16.61 23.34
CA ILE A 31 10.77 16.61 22.53
C ILE A 31 10.52 15.24 21.94
N LEU A 32 11.56 14.58 21.42
CA LEU A 32 11.46 13.21 20.93
C LEU A 32 11.08 12.23 22.03
N GLU A 33 11.60 12.41 23.26
CA GLU A 33 11.21 11.62 24.42
C GLU A 33 9.76 11.86 24.82
N LEU A 34 9.28 13.11 24.81
CA LEU A 34 7.88 13.46 25.09
C LEU A 34 6.92 12.88 24.02
N ILE A 35 7.26 12.99 22.75
CA ILE A 35 6.48 12.35 21.67
C ILE A 35 6.41 10.84 21.91
N THR A 36 7.56 10.22 22.19
CA THR A 36 7.64 8.78 22.44
C THR A 36 6.85 8.37 23.67
N GLN A 37 6.94 9.12 24.78
CA GLN A 37 6.16 8.87 25.99
C GLN A 37 4.65 8.99 25.75
N LYS A 38 4.20 10.05 25.05
CA LYS A 38 2.78 10.22 24.71
C LYS A 38 2.28 9.11 23.77
N LEU A 39 3.11 8.67 22.84
CA LEU A 39 2.82 7.52 22.00
C LEU A 39 2.67 6.20 22.79
N ILE A 40 3.46 6.01 23.85
CA ILE A 40 3.39 4.83 24.74
C ILE A 40 2.11 4.87 25.60
N ILE A 41 1.82 6.00 26.22
CA ILE A 41 0.64 6.18 27.09
C ILE A 41 -0.65 5.92 26.28
N ARG A 42 -0.74 6.45 25.05
CA ARG A 42 -1.91 6.24 24.18
C ARG A 42 -1.96 4.87 23.49
N LYS A 43 -0.93 4.06 23.57
CA LYS A 43 -1.04 2.64 23.13
C LYS A 43 -2.10 1.88 23.92
N SER A 44 -2.35 2.20 25.17
CA SER A 44 -3.43 1.61 25.98
C SER A 44 -4.82 2.10 25.58
N GLU A 45 -4.95 3.32 25.04
CA GLU A 45 -6.21 3.90 24.56
C GLU A 45 -6.51 3.53 23.08
N LYS A 46 -5.52 2.97 22.39
CA LYS A 46 -5.54 2.65 20.95
C LYS A 46 -6.56 1.58 20.57
N GLU A 47 -6.89 0.67 21.49
CA GLU A 47 -7.87 -0.39 21.24
C GLU A 47 -9.30 0.17 21.07
N GLU A 48 -9.55 1.39 21.56
CA GLU A 48 -10.86 2.01 21.56
C GLU A 48 -11.14 2.91 20.33
N TYR A 49 -10.11 3.47 19.68
CA TYR A 49 -10.30 4.52 18.66
C TYR A 49 -9.59 4.30 17.31
N GLY A 50 -8.83 3.23 17.14
CA GLY A 50 -8.19 2.90 15.85
C GLY A 50 -7.10 3.89 15.38
N GLU A 51 -6.56 4.73 16.27
CA GLU A 51 -5.50 5.69 15.93
C GLU A 51 -4.18 4.99 15.63
N VAL A 52 -3.57 5.34 14.51
CA VAL A 52 -2.27 4.82 14.08
C VAL A 52 -1.23 5.92 14.15
N PHE A 53 -0.29 5.76 15.09
CA PHE A 53 0.83 6.69 15.20
C PHE A 53 1.96 6.32 14.25
N THR A 54 2.42 7.30 13.48
CA THR A 54 3.52 7.12 12.54
C THR A 54 4.86 7.22 13.27
N PRO A 55 5.74 6.21 13.17
CA PRO A 55 7.08 6.26 13.77
C PRO A 55 7.92 7.40 13.19
N LEU A 56 8.70 8.07 14.03
CA LEU A 56 9.54 9.20 13.63
C LEU A 56 10.52 8.86 12.49
N GLU A 57 11.08 7.65 12.53
CA GLU A 57 11.97 7.15 11.47
C GLU A 57 11.27 7.04 10.11
N MET A 58 10.02 6.59 10.09
CA MET A 58 9.21 6.51 8.87
C MET A 58 8.85 7.90 8.36
N ILE A 59 8.51 8.84 9.25
CA ILE A 59 8.23 10.23 8.89
C ILE A 59 9.47 10.87 8.26
N TYR A 60 10.62 10.68 8.88
CA TYR A 60 11.89 11.20 8.36
C TYR A 60 12.23 10.60 7.00
N ASP A 61 12.17 9.26 6.87
CA ASP A 61 12.43 8.58 5.59
C ASP A 61 11.52 9.09 4.47
N MET A 62 10.25 9.29 4.75
CA MET A 62 9.25 9.81 3.82
C MET A 62 9.54 11.28 3.44
N ALA A 63 9.86 12.12 4.42
CA ALA A 63 10.09 13.54 4.23
C ALA A 63 11.34 13.81 3.36
N ILE A 64 12.45 13.10 3.58
CA ILE A 64 13.69 13.27 2.81
C ILE A 64 13.62 12.80 1.35
N LYS A 65 12.51 12.15 0.94
CA LYS A 65 12.28 11.82 -0.49
C LYS A 65 11.70 12.99 -1.27
N LEU A 66 11.24 14.03 -0.60
CA LEU A 66 10.90 15.31 -1.25
C LEU A 66 12.16 15.97 -1.85
N PRO A 67 12.00 16.80 -2.90
CA PRO A 67 13.08 17.58 -3.44
C PRO A 67 13.77 18.46 -2.39
N LYS A 68 15.08 18.62 -2.48
CA LYS A 68 15.85 19.37 -1.47
C LYS A 68 15.51 20.86 -1.37
N ASP A 69 15.04 21.44 -2.45
CA ASP A 69 14.65 22.86 -2.56
C ASP A 69 13.43 23.21 -1.70
N VAL A 70 12.52 22.26 -1.45
CA VAL A 70 11.35 22.53 -0.57
C VAL A 70 11.75 22.88 0.86
N TRP A 71 12.89 22.37 1.34
CA TRP A 71 13.39 22.62 2.70
C TRP A 71 14.07 23.99 2.85
N LYS A 72 14.41 24.64 1.72
CA LYS A 72 15.10 25.93 1.67
C LYS A 72 14.21 27.10 1.30
N ASN A 73 12.93 26.83 1.05
CA ASN A 73 11.97 27.89 0.65
C ASN A 73 11.06 28.27 1.82
N PRO A 74 11.28 29.47 2.45
CA PRO A 74 10.49 29.90 3.61
C PRO A 74 9.05 30.31 3.27
N GLN A 75 8.67 30.36 2.00
CA GLN A 75 7.32 30.76 1.57
C GLN A 75 6.35 29.60 1.45
N LEU A 76 6.85 28.34 1.45
CA LEU A 76 6.01 27.16 1.26
C LEU A 76 5.11 26.90 2.47
N LYS A 77 3.87 26.52 2.19
CA LYS A 77 2.84 26.20 3.17
C LYS A 77 2.64 24.70 3.26
N TRP A 78 2.81 24.17 4.46
CA TRP A 78 2.70 22.75 4.76
C TRP A 78 1.42 22.49 5.54
N ILE A 79 0.68 21.45 5.21
CA ILE A 79 -0.50 21.05 5.96
C ILE A 79 -0.45 19.55 6.30
N ASP A 80 -0.89 19.23 7.52
CA ASP A 80 -1.33 17.88 7.92
C ASP A 80 -2.82 17.94 8.23
N THR A 81 -3.61 17.17 7.50
CA THR A 81 -5.07 17.18 7.57
C THR A 81 -5.65 16.21 8.61
N SER A 82 -4.78 15.49 9.34
CA SER A 82 -5.10 14.53 10.40
C SER A 82 -3.93 14.42 11.38
N SER A 83 -3.54 15.55 11.94
CA SER A 83 -2.24 15.73 12.58
C SER A 83 -2.01 14.92 13.85
N GLY A 84 -3.09 14.39 14.47
CA GLY A 84 -2.96 13.76 15.77
C GLY A 84 -2.31 14.73 16.78
N ILE A 85 -1.29 14.27 17.46
CA ILE A 85 -0.49 15.10 18.38
C ILE A 85 0.64 15.90 17.70
N GLY A 86 0.70 15.92 16.35
CA GLY A 86 1.62 16.75 15.58
C GLY A 86 2.98 16.15 15.27
N ASN A 87 3.19 14.83 15.51
CA ASN A 87 4.50 14.19 15.33
C ASN A 87 5.08 14.33 13.91
N ILE A 88 4.26 14.29 12.86
CA ILE A 88 4.71 14.51 11.47
C ILE A 88 5.23 15.95 11.31
N MET A 89 4.46 16.92 11.75
CA MET A 89 4.81 18.33 11.62
C MET A 89 5.99 18.74 12.50
N ILE A 90 6.24 18.05 13.61
CA ILE A 90 7.44 18.28 14.41
C ILE A 90 8.72 17.82 13.66
N VAL A 91 8.67 16.70 12.95
CA VAL A 91 9.79 16.28 12.10
C VAL A 91 10.00 17.29 10.95
N VAL A 92 8.92 17.74 10.31
CA VAL A 92 8.96 18.78 9.27
C VAL A 92 9.56 20.07 9.83
N PHE A 93 9.17 20.49 11.04
CA PHE A 93 9.74 21.66 11.73
C PHE A 93 11.26 21.56 11.82
N TYR A 94 11.82 20.44 12.32
CA TYR A 94 13.27 20.31 12.44
C TYR A 94 13.99 20.28 11.10
N LEU A 95 13.41 19.69 10.07
CA LEU A 95 13.96 19.71 8.72
C LEU A 95 13.98 21.12 8.12
N LEU A 96 12.93 21.92 8.40
CA LEU A 96 12.87 23.34 7.98
C LEU A 96 13.85 24.20 8.79
N MET A 97 13.98 23.96 10.12
CA MET A 97 14.97 24.64 10.96
C MET A 97 16.39 24.46 10.40
N ASP A 98 16.73 23.26 9.96
CA ASP A 98 18.03 22.98 9.32
C ASP A 98 18.12 23.57 7.90
N GLY A 99 17.06 23.41 7.10
CA GLY A 99 17.05 23.87 5.70
C GLY A 99 17.12 25.39 5.53
N LEU A 100 16.52 26.14 6.47
CA LEU A 100 16.45 27.61 6.42
C LEU A 100 17.57 28.33 7.18
N LYS A 101 18.44 27.64 7.92
CA LYS A 101 19.45 28.26 8.81
C LYS A 101 20.42 29.23 8.11
N ASP A 102 20.70 28.95 6.83
CA ASP A 102 21.62 29.74 6.02
C ASP A 102 20.92 30.71 5.06
N ILE A 103 19.58 30.79 5.10
CA ILE A 103 18.78 31.68 4.27
C ILE A 103 18.74 33.06 4.88
N ASP A 104 19.00 34.10 4.09
CA ASP A 104 18.95 35.49 4.55
C ASP A 104 17.57 35.82 5.10
N GLY A 105 17.53 36.50 6.25
CA GLY A 105 16.32 36.80 7.00
C GLY A 105 15.87 35.68 7.95
N TYR A 106 16.51 34.48 7.91
CA TYR A 106 16.13 33.35 8.76
C TYR A 106 17.31 32.76 9.54
N LYS A 107 18.42 33.48 9.64
CA LYS A 107 19.64 33.03 10.37
C LYS A 107 19.45 32.98 11.88
N ASP A 108 18.64 33.89 12.44
CA ASP A 108 18.27 33.85 13.86
C ASP A 108 17.37 32.64 14.15
N GLU A 109 17.72 31.87 15.16
CA GLU A 109 17.04 30.62 15.47
C GLU A 109 15.62 30.84 16.00
N GLN A 110 15.43 31.86 16.85
CA GLN A 110 14.12 32.15 17.42
C GLN A 110 13.15 32.73 16.38
N GLU A 111 13.59 33.66 15.56
CA GLU A 111 12.79 34.22 14.48
C GLU A 111 12.47 33.17 13.40
N ARG A 112 13.43 32.32 13.07
CA ARG A 112 13.24 31.18 12.15
C ARG A 112 12.21 30.21 12.69
N SER A 113 12.34 29.82 13.95
CA SER A 113 11.39 28.93 14.63
C SER A 113 9.98 29.50 14.63
N LYS A 114 9.84 30.78 15.01
CA LYS A 114 8.56 31.49 15.00
C LYS A 114 7.96 31.54 13.60
N HIS A 115 8.76 31.92 12.60
CA HIS A 115 8.30 31.96 11.21
C HIS A 115 7.77 30.60 10.72
N ILE A 116 8.50 29.53 10.98
CA ILE A 116 8.10 28.17 10.60
C ILE A 116 6.75 27.82 11.24
N ILE A 117 6.61 28.02 12.54
CA ILE A 117 5.38 27.65 13.28
C ILE A 117 4.18 28.48 12.84
N GLU A 118 4.34 29.80 12.70
CA GLU A 118 3.24 30.72 12.44
C GLU A 118 2.87 30.84 10.95
N ASN A 119 3.85 30.68 10.05
CA ASN A 119 3.66 31.01 8.65
C ASN A 119 3.80 29.82 7.70
N MET A 120 4.43 28.72 8.11
CA MET A 120 4.67 27.58 7.23
C MET A 120 3.83 26.35 7.61
N LEU A 121 3.59 26.06 8.90
CA LEU A 121 2.96 24.83 9.35
C LEU A 121 1.48 25.04 9.70
N TYR A 122 0.62 24.16 9.17
CA TYR A 122 -0.82 24.16 9.38
C TYR A 122 -1.30 22.76 9.72
N MET A 123 -2.19 22.61 10.70
CA MET A 123 -2.65 21.32 11.20
C MET A 123 -4.15 21.32 11.43
N ILE A 124 -4.80 20.25 10.97
CA ILE A 124 -6.21 19.96 11.25
C ILE A 124 -6.27 18.66 12.02
N GLU A 125 -6.98 18.67 13.13
CA GLU A 125 -7.21 17.48 13.94
C GLU A 125 -8.68 17.45 14.40
N TYR A 126 -9.29 16.27 14.40
CA TYR A 126 -10.70 16.08 14.74
C TYR A 126 -10.96 16.09 16.24
N LYS A 127 -10.02 15.56 17.04
CA LYS A 127 -10.16 15.40 18.50
C LYS A 127 -9.55 16.58 19.26
N GLU A 128 -10.36 17.21 20.12
CA GLU A 128 -9.92 18.34 20.92
C GLU A 128 -8.71 18.01 21.83
N GLU A 129 -8.66 16.81 22.40
CA GLU A 129 -7.55 16.35 23.23
C GLU A 129 -6.25 16.31 22.44
N ASN A 130 -6.26 15.80 21.20
CA ASN A 130 -5.09 15.77 20.33
C ASN A 130 -4.66 17.19 19.95
N VAL A 131 -5.61 18.08 19.69
CA VAL A 131 -5.33 19.50 19.42
C VAL A 131 -4.64 20.16 20.61
N ALA A 132 -5.09 19.90 21.84
CA ALA A 132 -4.46 20.43 23.05
C ALA A 132 -3.03 19.90 23.22
N ASP A 133 -2.81 18.59 23.02
CA ASP A 133 -1.50 17.99 23.07
C ASP A 133 -0.57 18.50 21.95
N CYS A 134 -1.09 18.68 20.74
CA CYS A 134 -0.34 19.23 19.63
C CYS A 134 0.11 20.67 19.94
N LYS A 135 -0.78 21.52 20.43
CA LYS A 135 -0.45 22.90 20.86
C LYS A 135 0.62 22.90 21.95
N TYR A 136 0.48 22.04 22.94
CA TYR A 136 1.49 21.90 24.00
C TYR A 136 2.87 21.52 23.43
N MET A 137 2.93 20.57 22.50
CA MET A 137 4.19 20.17 21.86
C MET A 137 4.83 21.32 21.09
N PHE A 138 4.05 22.10 20.33
CA PHE A 138 4.56 23.26 19.60
C PHE A 138 4.99 24.40 20.52
N ASN A 139 4.31 24.63 21.63
CA ASN A 139 4.75 25.60 22.66
C ASN A 139 6.11 25.22 23.29
N LEU A 140 6.43 23.93 23.38
CA LEU A 140 7.77 23.49 23.83
C LEU A 140 8.86 23.79 22.79
N LEU A 141 8.52 23.90 21.50
CA LEU A 141 9.46 24.28 20.45
C LEU A 141 9.75 25.78 20.48
N ASN A 142 8.71 26.59 20.63
CA ASN A 142 8.80 28.06 20.77
C ASN A 142 7.54 28.57 21.47
N ASP A 143 7.67 29.03 22.70
CA ASP A 143 6.57 29.52 23.53
C ASP A 143 6.04 30.89 23.12
N SER A 144 6.80 31.65 22.32
CA SER A 144 6.40 32.94 21.76
C SER A 144 5.65 32.82 20.44
N ALA A 145 5.59 31.63 19.84
CA ALA A 145 4.93 31.39 18.57
C ALA A 145 3.47 30.94 18.74
N ASN A 146 2.63 31.33 17.79
CA ASN A 146 1.21 30.96 17.78
C ASN A 146 0.95 29.92 16.67
N PRO A 147 0.88 28.60 16.98
CA PRO A 147 0.78 27.56 15.95
C PRO A 147 -0.60 27.51 15.29
N ASN A 148 -0.64 27.28 13.97
CA ASN A 148 -1.88 27.13 13.21
C ASN A 148 -2.45 25.71 13.36
N ILE A 149 -3.07 25.44 14.51
CA ILE A 149 -3.67 24.15 14.84
C ILE A 149 -5.16 24.36 15.13
N ILE A 150 -6.02 23.71 14.36
CA ILE A 150 -7.48 23.82 14.48
C ILE A 150 -8.14 22.49 14.79
N CYS A 151 -9.20 22.53 15.61
CA CYS A 151 -10.07 21.38 15.84
C CYS A 151 -11.20 21.37 14.81
N ALA A 152 -11.15 20.48 13.83
CA ALA A 152 -12.13 20.42 12.77
C ALA A 152 -12.20 19.05 12.09
N ASP A 153 -13.35 18.76 11.48
CA ASP A 153 -13.50 17.66 10.55
C ASP A 153 -13.03 18.09 9.15
N PHE A 154 -11.90 17.55 8.70
CA PHE A 154 -11.37 17.84 7.37
C PHE A 154 -12.32 17.45 6.23
N LEU A 155 -13.12 16.39 6.43
CA LEU A 155 -14.09 15.91 5.45
C LEU A 155 -15.46 16.60 5.53
N ASP A 156 -15.64 17.59 6.41
CA ASP A 156 -16.88 18.37 6.47
C ASP A 156 -17.18 18.99 5.10
N ARG A 157 -18.40 18.76 4.61
CA ARG A 157 -18.86 19.25 3.30
C ARG A 157 -18.94 20.78 3.22
N GLY A 158 -19.18 21.44 4.34
CA GLY A 158 -19.22 22.90 4.43
C GLY A 158 -17.85 23.55 4.45
N GLU A 159 -16.78 22.76 4.55
CA GLU A 159 -15.38 23.21 4.58
C GLU A 159 -15.13 24.37 5.57
N LYS A 160 -15.86 24.37 6.69
CA LYS A 160 -15.78 25.43 7.71
C LYS A 160 -14.36 25.66 8.22
N TRP A 161 -13.53 24.61 8.21
CA TRP A 161 -12.14 24.69 8.60
C TRP A 161 -11.33 25.71 7.78
N LYS A 162 -11.70 25.99 6.52
CA LYS A 162 -11.02 27.01 5.67
C LYS A 162 -11.06 28.42 6.26
N THR A 163 -12.06 28.73 7.05
CA THR A 163 -12.20 30.03 7.71
C THR A 163 -11.63 30.08 9.12
N MET A 164 -11.18 28.92 9.65
CA MET A 164 -10.66 28.83 11.02
C MET A 164 -9.18 29.19 11.13
N PHE A 165 -8.42 29.12 10.04
CA PHE A 165 -7.05 29.62 10.02
C PHE A 165 -7.02 31.14 9.93
N ASN A 166 -6.24 31.77 10.80
CA ASN A 166 -6.17 33.23 10.90
C ASN A 166 -5.81 33.92 9.58
N ASN A 167 -5.02 33.26 8.74
CA ASN A 167 -4.55 33.82 7.46
C ASN A 167 -5.49 33.53 6.28
N LYS A 168 -6.66 32.94 6.51
CA LYS A 168 -7.65 32.57 5.47
C LYS A 168 -7.03 31.76 4.32
N ILE A 169 -6.01 30.97 4.62
CA ILE A 169 -5.29 30.19 3.63
C ILE A 169 -6.14 29.01 3.18
N THR A 170 -6.22 28.75 1.88
CA THR A 170 -7.05 27.70 1.29
C THR A 170 -6.29 26.76 0.38
N LYS A 171 -5.03 27.07 0.08
CA LYS A 171 -4.13 26.28 -0.78
C LYS A 171 -2.78 26.14 -0.12
N PHE A 172 -2.15 24.99 -0.33
CA PHE A 172 -0.90 24.59 0.29
C PHE A 172 0.07 24.05 -0.76
N ASP A 173 1.35 24.04 -0.44
CA ASP A 173 2.40 23.52 -1.32
C ASP A 173 2.73 22.08 -1.01
N ILE A 174 2.66 21.69 0.28
CA ILE A 174 2.89 20.30 0.69
C ILE A 174 1.78 19.88 1.67
N ASN A 175 1.12 18.78 1.35
CA ASN A 175 0.20 18.08 2.24
C ASN A 175 0.83 16.76 2.65
N ILE A 176 1.22 16.65 3.93
CA ILE A 176 1.90 15.48 4.47
C ILE A 176 1.14 14.92 5.65
N GLY A 177 0.86 13.60 5.65
CA GLY A 177 0.02 13.04 6.71
C GLY A 177 -0.10 11.50 6.66
N ASN A 178 -0.70 10.98 7.72
CA ASN A 178 -1.18 9.60 7.82
C ASN A 178 -2.69 9.62 8.11
N PRO A 179 -3.55 9.77 7.10
CA PRO A 179 -4.99 9.89 7.30
C PRO A 179 -5.59 8.61 7.89
N PRO A 180 -6.74 8.71 8.60
CA PRO A 180 -7.43 7.54 9.12
C PRO A 180 -7.85 6.60 7.99
N TYR A 181 -7.63 5.27 8.16
CA TYR A 181 -7.93 4.30 7.10
C TYR A 181 -9.40 3.92 7.06
N ASN A 182 -9.97 3.61 8.22
CA ASN A 182 -11.38 3.30 8.42
C ASN A 182 -11.87 4.07 9.64
N ILE A 183 -13.11 4.51 9.62
CA ILE A 183 -13.74 5.12 10.79
C ILE A 183 -14.95 4.28 11.16
N GLU A 184 -14.87 3.55 12.26
CA GLU A 184 -16.02 2.88 12.87
C GLU A 184 -16.89 3.93 13.60
N GLY A 185 -18.21 3.88 13.36
CA GLY A 185 -19.16 4.67 14.14
C GLY A 185 -19.31 6.16 13.80
N THR A 186 -18.75 6.67 12.72
CA THR A 186 -18.77 8.11 12.42
C THR A 186 -19.97 8.60 11.62
N LYS A 187 -20.15 9.96 11.61
CA LYS A 187 -21.14 10.71 10.82
C LYS A 187 -21.03 10.46 9.30
N HIS A 188 -19.93 9.87 8.83
CA HIS A 188 -19.67 9.56 7.42
C HIS A 188 -20.23 8.18 7.02
N LYS A 189 -21.49 7.91 7.35
CA LYS A 189 -22.20 6.68 6.92
C LYS A 189 -22.05 6.51 5.40
N GLY A 190 -21.41 5.40 4.99
CA GLY A 190 -21.22 5.04 3.57
C GLY A 190 -19.80 5.15 3.02
N ILE A 191 -18.86 5.78 3.71
CA ILE A 191 -17.44 5.84 3.28
C ILE A 191 -16.68 4.69 3.96
N LYS A 192 -16.47 3.59 3.25
CA LYS A 192 -15.72 2.43 3.79
C LYS A 192 -14.21 2.65 3.87
N ASN A 193 -13.65 3.48 2.98
CA ASN A 193 -12.21 3.75 2.86
C ASN A 193 -11.97 5.26 3.00
N VAL A 194 -11.90 5.74 4.22
CA VAL A 194 -11.83 7.18 4.52
C VAL A 194 -10.57 7.82 3.95
N TYR A 195 -9.43 7.10 3.99
CA TYR A 195 -8.17 7.60 3.42
C TYR A 195 -8.29 8.00 1.93
N VAL A 196 -9.20 7.39 1.16
CA VAL A 196 -9.43 7.76 -0.25
C VAL A 196 -9.99 9.18 -0.34
N ALA A 197 -10.99 9.51 0.48
CA ALA A 197 -11.55 10.86 0.53
C ALA A 197 -10.52 11.90 1.00
N PHE A 198 -9.69 11.54 2.00
CA PHE A 198 -8.56 12.38 2.43
C PHE A 198 -7.57 12.63 1.31
N ALA A 199 -7.19 11.60 0.55
CA ALA A 199 -6.23 11.71 -0.54
C ALA A 199 -6.74 12.61 -1.68
N ILE A 200 -8.01 12.44 -2.07
CA ILE A 200 -8.63 13.25 -3.13
C ILE A 200 -8.72 14.70 -2.71
N LYS A 201 -9.33 14.95 -1.55
CA LYS A 201 -9.47 16.31 -1.02
C LYS A 201 -8.11 16.94 -0.70
N GLY A 202 -7.15 16.10 -0.26
CA GLY A 202 -5.77 16.51 -0.02
C GLY A 202 -5.05 16.99 -1.29
N LEU A 203 -5.28 16.35 -2.43
CA LEU A 203 -4.76 16.81 -3.74
C LEU A 203 -5.45 18.10 -4.20
N GLU A 204 -6.76 18.23 -3.97
CA GLU A 204 -7.51 19.45 -4.29
C GLU A 204 -7.02 20.66 -3.52
N LEU A 205 -6.45 20.48 -2.32
CA LEU A 205 -5.87 21.58 -1.52
C LEU A 205 -4.53 22.08 -2.04
N LEU A 206 -3.86 21.30 -2.87
CA LEU A 206 -2.52 21.66 -3.30
C LEU A 206 -2.54 22.74 -4.39
N ASN A 207 -1.56 23.60 -4.31
CA ASN A 207 -1.15 24.46 -5.43
C ASN A 207 -0.72 23.58 -6.62
N PRO A 208 -0.73 24.11 -7.86
CA PRO A 208 -0.04 23.49 -8.97
C PRO A 208 1.41 23.18 -8.56
N ASP A 209 1.92 22.01 -8.95
CA ASP A 209 3.24 21.50 -8.59
C ASP A 209 3.49 21.21 -7.09
N GLY A 210 2.50 21.36 -6.24
CA GLY A 210 2.57 20.97 -4.83
C GLY A 210 2.63 19.44 -4.63
N TYR A 211 2.94 18.99 -3.42
CA TYR A 211 3.19 17.58 -3.11
C TYR A 211 2.18 17.03 -2.10
N LEU A 212 1.59 15.88 -2.44
CA LEU A 212 0.89 15.01 -1.49
C LEU A 212 1.86 13.93 -1.00
N VAL A 213 2.04 13.81 0.31
CA VAL A 213 2.95 12.84 0.94
C VAL A 213 2.15 12.06 1.99
N TYR A 214 1.59 10.94 1.60
CA TYR A 214 0.65 10.19 2.45
C TYR A 214 1.09 8.77 2.72
N ILE A 215 0.73 8.29 3.91
CA ILE A 215 0.78 6.88 4.30
C ILE A 215 -0.64 6.34 4.26
N HIS A 216 -0.89 5.30 3.48
CA HIS A 216 -2.21 4.65 3.43
C HIS A 216 -2.15 3.23 2.84
N PRO A 217 -3.22 2.44 2.97
CA PRO A 217 -3.31 1.11 2.36
C PRO A 217 -3.12 1.14 0.84
N PRO A 218 -2.62 0.03 0.24
CA PRO A 218 -2.18 -0.05 -1.15
C PRO A 218 -3.25 -0.26 -2.24
N PRO A 219 -4.60 -0.22 -2.02
CA PRO A 219 -5.57 -0.48 -3.10
C PRO A 219 -5.41 0.39 -4.36
N TYR A 220 -4.79 1.56 -4.25
CA TYR A 220 -4.46 2.41 -5.40
C TYR A 220 -3.51 1.74 -6.41
N ARG A 221 -2.80 0.68 -6.01
CA ARG A 221 -1.94 -0.11 -6.91
C ARG A 221 -2.71 -1.06 -7.83
N ILE A 222 -4.03 -1.17 -7.65
CA ILE A 222 -4.92 -2.02 -8.44
C ILE A 222 -5.83 -1.15 -9.30
N SER A 223 -5.92 -1.42 -10.60
CA SER A 223 -6.86 -0.73 -11.47
C SER A 223 -8.32 -1.08 -11.16
N HIS A 224 -9.21 -0.16 -11.44
CA HIS A 224 -10.59 0.00 -10.97
C HIS A 224 -11.56 -1.19 -11.02
N HIS A 225 -11.39 -2.19 -11.88
CA HIS A 225 -12.43 -3.20 -12.11
C HIS A 225 -12.74 -4.13 -10.93
N GLN A 226 -12.06 -4.00 -9.79
CA GLN A 226 -12.25 -4.89 -8.63
C GLN A 226 -12.69 -4.20 -7.34
N ILE A 227 -12.71 -2.86 -7.28
CA ILE A 227 -13.19 -2.14 -6.09
C ILE A 227 -14.57 -1.58 -6.39
N GLN A 228 -15.59 -2.41 -6.23
CA GLN A 228 -17.02 -2.06 -6.49
C GLN A 228 -17.56 -0.89 -5.66
N CYS A 229 -16.78 -0.31 -4.74
CA CYS A 229 -17.28 0.64 -3.75
C CYS A 229 -16.81 2.08 -3.93
N ALA A 230 -15.96 2.40 -4.90
CA ALA A 230 -15.46 3.75 -5.05
C ALA A 230 -15.92 4.32 -6.40
N LYS A 231 -16.83 5.30 -6.34
CA LYS A 231 -17.07 6.24 -7.45
C LYS A 231 -15.78 6.98 -7.84
N GLU A 232 -14.76 6.91 -7.00
CA GLU A 232 -13.51 7.62 -7.07
C GLU A 232 -12.35 6.62 -7.10
N ASN A 233 -11.70 6.55 -8.25
CA ASN A 233 -10.61 5.61 -8.50
C ASN A 233 -9.27 6.25 -8.15
N LEU A 234 -8.77 6.02 -6.94
CA LEU A 234 -7.49 6.57 -6.49
C LEU A 234 -6.32 6.17 -7.39
N ASN A 235 -6.34 4.96 -8.00
CA ASN A 235 -5.35 4.58 -9.00
C ASN A 235 -5.37 5.53 -10.21
N ALA A 236 -6.55 5.80 -10.79
CA ALA A 236 -6.66 6.71 -11.92
C ALA A 236 -6.22 8.13 -11.54
N ILE A 237 -6.63 8.61 -10.35
CA ILE A 237 -6.27 9.95 -9.88
C ILE A 237 -4.75 10.07 -9.72
N TYR A 238 -4.10 9.15 -9.03
CA TYR A 238 -2.65 9.21 -8.82
C TYR A 238 -1.85 9.03 -10.11
N THR A 239 -2.29 8.11 -10.99
CA THR A 239 -1.56 7.83 -12.23
C THR A 239 -1.75 8.90 -13.31
N THR A 240 -2.74 9.82 -13.16
CA THR A 240 -2.83 11.04 -13.99
C THR A 240 -1.93 12.17 -13.51
N LYS A 241 -1.35 12.05 -12.31
CA LYS A 241 -0.39 12.98 -11.73
C LYS A 241 1.03 12.41 -11.84
N GLN A 242 2.01 13.17 -11.39
CA GLN A 242 3.38 12.69 -11.30
C GLN A 242 3.62 11.99 -9.97
N ILE A 243 3.67 10.65 -9.96
CA ILE A 243 4.11 9.91 -8.78
C ILE A 243 5.63 9.98 -8.71
N ILE A 244 6.16 10.58 -7.63
CA ILE A 244 7.60 10.73 -7.41
C ILE A 244 8.19 9.47 -6.80
N TYR A 245 7.53 8.97 -5.73
CA TYR A 245 8.08 7.90 -4.93
C TYR A 245 6.99 7.03 -4.30
N ILE A 246 7.26 5.72 -4.23
CA ILE A 246 6.43 4.75 -3.49
C ILE A 246 7.37 3.89 -2.65
N LYS A 247 7.09 3.72 -1.36
CA LYS A 247 7.70 2.69 -0.52
C LYS A 247 6.63 1.79 0.06
N MET A 248 6.83 0.50 -0.11
CA MET A 248 5.87 -0.53 0.25
C MET A 248 6.29 -1.22 1.55
N PHE A 249 5.30 -1.50 2.41
CA PHE A 249 5.51 -2.20 3.67
C PHE A 249 4.61 -3.44 3.76
N THR A 250 5.17 -4.53 4.27
CA THR A 250 4.43 -5.76 4.54
C THR A 250 3.61 -5.66 5.83
N VAL A 251 2.63 -6.55 6.01
CA VAL A 251 1.90 -6.69 7.29
C VAL A 251 2.85 -6.90 8.47
N GLU A 252 3.93 -7.66 8.29
CA GLU A 252 4.91 -7.92 9.34
C GLU A 252 5.65 -6.63 9.74
N SER A 253 6.14 -5.87 8.76
CA SER A 253 6.83 -4.59 9.02
C SER A 253 5.90 -3.55 9.62
N THR A 254 4.65 -3.45 9.16
CA THR A 254 3.67 -2.52 9.71
C THR A 254 3.20 -2.91 11.12
N LYS A 255 3.07 -4.22 11.40
CA LYS A 255 2.82 -4.70 12.76
C LYS A 255 3.94 -4.29 13.71
N LYS A 256 5.21 -4.45 13.29
CA LYS A 256 6.37 -4.07 14.08
C LYS A 256 6.48 -2.56 14.28
N LEU A 257 6.28 -1.78 13.22
CA LEU A 257 6.48 -0.33 13.21
C LEU A 257 5.30 0.45 13.81
N MET A 258 4.09 0.11 13.41
CA MET A 258 2.88 0.89 13.71
C MET A 258 1.82 0.09 14.48
N ASN A 259 2.07 -1.20 14.76
CA ASN A 259 1.14 -2.13 15.39
C ASN A 259 -0.19 -2.28 14.62
N ILE A 260 -0.16 -2.30 13.31
CA ILE A 260 -1.30 -2.53 12.43
C ILE A 260 -1.12 -3.81 11.61
N MET A 261 -2.22 -4.52 11.36
CA MET A 261 -2.25 -5.81 10.68
C MET A 261 -2.67 -5.67 9.21
N MET A 262 -2.04 -4.75 8.47
CA MET A 262 -2.30 -4.56 7.04
C MET A 262 -1.06 -4.04 6.32
N ASN A 263 -0.99 -4.28 5.01
CA ASN A 263 0.00 -3.62 4.17
C ASN A 263 -0.31 -2.13 4.10
N VAL A 264 0.71 -1.31 4.13
CA VAL A 264 0.63 0.12 3.82
C VAL A 264 1.76 0.52 2.90
N ASP A 265 1.57 1.61 2.21
CA ASP A 265 2.64 2.27 1.47
C ASP A 265 2.73 3.72 1.96
N TYR A 266 3.90 4.36 1.83
CA TYR A 266 3.88 5.79 1.67
C TYR A 266 4.11 6.15 0.21
N ILE A 267 3.41 7.20 -0.23
CA ILE A 267 3.43 7.68 -1.59
C ILE A 267 3.68 9.19 -1.63
N ILE A 268 4.47 9.63 -2.61
CA ILE A 268 4.69 11.04 -2.90
C ILE A 268 4.15 11.31 -4.30
N VAL A 269 3.15 12.17 -4.39
CA VAL A 269 2.50 12.58 -5.64
C VAL A 269 2.67 14.07 -5.82
N LYS A 270 3.25 14.51 -6.92
CA LYS A 270 3.30 15.90 -7.32
C LYS A 270 2.01 16.26 -8.07
N ASN A 271 1.34 17.34 -7.69
CA ASN A 271 0.10 17.81 -8.29
C ASN A 271 0.34 18.48 -9.65
N THR A 272 1.01 17.78 -10.53
CA THR A 272 1.26 18.18 -11.91
C THR A 272 0.52 17.22 -12.83
N ASN A 273 -0.32 17.74 -13.71
CA ASN A 273 -0.96 16.92 -14.71
C ASN A 273 0.12 16.37 -15.66
N ASN A 274 0.13 15.07 -15.87
CA ASN A 274 1.02 14.46 -16.85
C ASN A 274 0.44 14.71 -18.27
N PRO A 275 0.97 15.65 -19.05
CA PRO A 275 0.38 16.06 -20.34
C PRO A 275 0.36 14.92 -21.36
N ASN A 276 1.20 13.92 -21.21
CA ASN A 276 1.37 12.84 -22.15
C ASN A 276 0.44 11.65 -21.92
N ILE A 277 -0.20 11.59 -20.76
CA ILE A 277 -1.26 10.63 -20.48
C ILE A 277 -2.48 10.91 -21.39
N LEU A 278 -2.78 12.18 -21.64
CA LEU A 278 -3.87 12.59 -22.54
C LEU A 278 -3.53 12.38 -24.02
N ALA A 279 -2.24 12.34 -24.37
CA ALA A 279 -1.77 12.19 -25.74
C ALA A 279 -1.46 10.73 -26.15
N ASN A 280 -1.68 9.74 -25.29
CA ASN A 280 -1.29 8.32 -25.50
C ASN A 280 0.19 8.11 -25.88
N SER A 281 1.06 9.07 -25.58
CA SER A 281 2.49 9.01 -25.87
C SER A 281 3.27 8.54 -24.64
N MET A 282 4.08 7.48 -24.81
CA MET A 282 4.94 6.94 -23.74
C MET A 282 6.24 7.75 -23.54
N GLU A 283 6.56 8.68 -24.46
CA GLU A 283 7.89 9.29 -24.54
C GLU A 283 8.22 10.22 -23.39
N ASN A 284 7.23 10.91 -22.83
CA ASN A 284 7.42 11.91 -21.78
C ASN A 284 6.77 11.57 -20.43
N ILE A 285 6.48 10.30 -20.17
CA ILE A 285 5.96 9.87 -18.86
C ILE A 285 7.10 9.95 -17.83
N TYR A 286 6.83 10.60 -16.71
CA TYR A 286 7.77 10.71 -15.59
C TYR A 286 8.15 9.36 -15.00
N GLU A 287 9.42 9.20 -14.64
CA GLU A 287 9.86 8.02 -13.89
C GLU A 287 9.47 8.17 -12.42
N THR A 288 8.85 7.11 -11.89
CA THR A 288 8.57 6.92 -10.46
C THR A 288 9.64 6.03 -9.86
N THR A 289 10.17 6.41 -8.71
CA THR A 289 11.02 5.52 -7.91
C THR A 289 10.15 4.69 -6.98
N ILE A 290 10.31 3.36 -6.99
CA ILE A 290 9.57 2.44 -6.14
C ILE A 290 10.56 1.64 -5.30
N THR A 291 10.41 1.66 -3.98
CA THR A 291 11.05 0.68 -3.09
C THR A 291 10.01 -0.36 -2.72
N ASP A 292 10.20 -1.57 -3.21
CA ASP A 292 9.25 -2.68 -3.06
C ASP A 292 9.29 -3.32 -1.65
N ILE A 293 8.41 -4.27 -1.37
CA ILE A 293 8.33 -4.92 -0.06
C ILE A 293 9.59 -5.72 0.33
N LYS A 294 10.50 -5.97 -0.60
CA LYS A 294 11.80 -6.64 -0.37
C LYS A 294 12.93 -5.64 -0.19
N GLY A 295 12.64 -4.34 -0.28
CA GLY A 295 13.61 -3.26 -0.18
C GLY A 295 14.37 -2.99 -1.49
N GLU A 296 14.02 -3.65 -2.58
CA GLU A 296 14.63 -3.38 -3.89
C GLU A 296 14.06 -2.10 -4.49
N THR A 297 14.93 -1.26 -5.03
CA THR A 297 14.54 0.01 -5.64
C THR A 297 14.49 -0.10 -7.16
N HIS A 298 13.38 0.32 -7.74
CA HIS A 298 13.09 0.28 -9.17
C HIS A 298 12.72 1.65 -9.69
N LYS A 299 13.04 1.93 -10.95
CA LYS A 299 12.52 3.07 -11.70
C LYS A 299 11.51 2.60 -12.73
N LEU A 300 10.34 3.20 -12.72
CA LEU A 300 9.20 2.74 -13.49
C LEU A 300 8.40 3.92 -14.06
N LYS A 301 8.06 3.87 -15.34
CA LYS A 301 7.06 4.76 -15.93
C LYS A 301 5.68 4.21 -15.60
N ILE A 302 4.92 4.93 -14.77
CA ILE A 302 3.56 4.53 -14.39
C ILE A 302 2.58 5.19 -15.36
N ILE A 303 1.75 4.36 -15.97
CA ILE A 303 0.66 4.78 -16.87
C ILE A 303 -0.69 4.62 -16.16
N PRO A 304 -1.75 5.32 -16.61
CA PRO A 304 -3.09 5.17 -16.07
C PRO A 304 -3.54 3.71 -16.04
N HIS A 305 -4.18 3.34 -14.92
CA HIS A 305 -4.68 2.00 -14.66
C HIS A 305 -3.62 0.89 -14.58
N MET A 306 -2.34 1.24 -14.52
CA MET A 306 -1.27 0.27 -14.35
C MET A 306 -1.40 -0.45 -13.01
N PHE A 307 -1.23 -1.77 -13.04
CA PHE A 307 -1.07 -2.58 -11.84
C PHE A 307 0.37 -2.46 -11.33
N ILE A 308 0.54 -2.18 -10.02
CA ILE A 308 1.86 -2.06 -9.38
C ILE A 308 2.04 -3.23 -8.40
N PRO A 309 2.89 -4.22 -8.73
CA PRO A 309 3.10 -5.41 -7.90
C PRO A 309 3.89 -5.12 -6.63
N ASN A 310 3.89 -6.08 -5.70
CA ASN A 310 4.62 -6.00 -4.44
C ASN A 310 6.16 -6.11 -4.61
N PHE A 311 6.61 -6.87 -5.60
CA PHE A 311 8.02 -7.14 -5.94
C PHE A 311 8.13 -7.78 -7.32
N GLY A 312 9.35 -8.11 -7.78
CA GLY A 312 9.58 -8.87 -9.01
C GLY A 312 9.21 -8.12 -10.30
N ILE A 313 9.31 -6.80 -10.30
CA ILE A 313 8.84 -5.91 -11.38
C ILE A 313 9.44 -6.30 -12.74
N SER A 314 10.73 -6.68 -12.81
CA SER A 314 11.39 -7.06 -14.07
C SER A 314 10.80 -8.33 -14.66
N ILE A 315 10.53 -9.33 -13.81
CA ILE A 315 9.94 -10.62 -14.21
C ILE A 315 8.51 -10.37 -14.71
N LEU A 316 7.71 -9.66 -13.93
CA LEU A 316 6.31 -9.40 -14.27
C LEU A 316 6.16 -8.59 -15.55
N LYS A 317 7.05 -7.63 -15.83
CA LYS A 317 7.08 -6.92 -17.11
C LYS A 317 7.30 -7.84 -18.30
N LYS A 318 8.23 -8.80 -18.19
CA LYS A 318 8.45 -9.80 -19.26
C LYS A 318 7.23 -10.68 -19.47
N LEU A 319 6.64 -11.16 -18.38
CA LEU A 319 5.42 -11.98 -18.45
C LEU A 319 4.26 -11.21 -19.07
N GLU A 320 4.04 -9.95 -18.69
CA GLU A 320 3.01 -9.10 -19.27
C GLU A 320 3.20 -8.90 -20.77
N GLN A 321 4.44 -8.70 -21.24
CA GLN A 321 4.73 -8.59 -22.67
C GLN A 321 4.37 -9.87 -23.43
N ILE A 322 4.71 -11.04 -22.85
CA ILE A 322 4.36 -12.33 -23.44
C ILE A 322 2.84 -12.54 -23.42
N THR A 323 2.19 -12.19 -22.32
CA THR A 323 0.73 -12.29 -22.17
C THR A 323 0.00 -11.40 -23.17
N ARG A 324 0.46 -10.18 -23.40
CA ARG A 324 -0.11 -9.27 -24.41
C ARG A 324 0.00 -9.84 -25.82
N LYS A 325 1.04 -10.62 -26.12
CA LYS A 325 1.27 -11.24 -27.43
C LYS A 325 0.49 -12.54 -27.61
N ASN A 326 0.47 -13.38 -26.60
CA ASN A 326 -0.02 -14.77 -26.69
C ASN A 326 -1.43 -14.95 -26.09
N GLY A 327 -1.96 -13.95 -25.38
CA GLY A 327 -3.13 -14.10 -24.51
C GLY A 327 -2.76 -14.58 -23.11
N ASN A 328 -3.71 -14.45 -22.19
CA ASN A 328 -3.57 -14.87 -20.80
C ASN A 328 -4.44 -16.09 -20.48
N ILE A 329 -3.99 -16.88 -19.50
CA ILE A 329 -4.77 -17.97 -18.94
C ILE A 329 -6.04 -17.39 -18.31
N ASN A 330 -7.19 -17.96 -18.69
CA ASN A 330 -8.49 -17.52 -18.16
C ASN A 330 -8.76 -18.19 -16.81
N ILE A 331 -8.94 -17.37 -15.78
CA ILE A 331 -9.32 -17.80 -14.44
C ILE A 331 -10.79 -17.50 -14.21
N ILE A 332 -11.54 -18.50 -13.82
CA ILE A 332 -12.99 -18.46 -13.63
C ILE A 332 -13.30 -18.31 -12.15
N LEU A 333 -14.14 -17.33 -11.82
CA LEU A 333 -14.71 -17.09 -10.51
C LEU A 333 -16.13 -17.67 -10.44
N THR A 334 -16.52 -18.18 -9.28
CA THR A 334 -17.92 -18.61 -9.07
C THR A 334 -18.83 -17.38 -8.95
N SER A 335 -19.98 -17.42 -9.64
CA SER A 335 -20.99 -16.39 -9.53
C SER A 335 -21.66 -16.40 -8.14
N GLU A 336 -22.11 -15.23 -7.66
CA GLU A 336 -22.86 -15.12 -6.40
C GLU A 336 -24.14 -15.97 -6.38
N LYS A 337 -24.81 -16.12 -7.51
CA LYS A 337 -26.00 -16.96 -7.66
C LYS A 337 -25.69 -18.43 -7.36
N HIS A 338 -24.54 -18.92 -7.81
CA HIS A 338 -24.13 -20.31 -7.52
C HIS A 338 -23.74 -20.47 -6.04
N ALA A 339 -23.08 -19.49 -5.44
CA ALA A 339 -22.73 -19.51 -4.01
C ALA A 339 -23.98 -19.60 -3.09
N GLN A 340 -25.13 -19.06 -3.51
CA GLN A 340 -26.40 -19.17 -2.77
C GLN A 340 -27.04 -20.56 -2.90
N ILE A 341 -26.83 -21.26 -4.03
CA ILE A 341 -27.38 -22.59 -4.29
C ILE A 341 -26.71 -23.69 -3.44
N ILE A 342 -25.49 -23.46 -3.01
CA ILE A 342 -24.64 -24.46 -2.31
C ILE A 342 -25.07 -24.73 -0.85
N LYS A 343 -25.96 -23.96 -0.29
CA LYS A 343 -26.38 -24.14 1.10
C LYS A 343 -27.44 -25.24 1.20
N GLY A 344 -27.00 -26.45 1.57
CA GLY A 344 -27.91 -27.53 2.00
C GLY A 344 -28.25 -28.61 0.98
N GLY A 345 -27.48 -28.72 -0.11
CA GLY A 345 -27.65 -29.79 -1.09
C GLY A 345 -26.93 -31.09 -0.73
N THR A 346 -27.24 -32.19 -1.45
CA THR A 346 -26.67 -33.52 -1.21
C THR A 346 -26.08 -34.21 -2.44
N GLN A 347 -26.31 -33.68 -3.66
CA GLN A 347 -26.02 -34.40 -4.92
C GLN A 347 -24.64 -34.10 -5.50
N TYR A 348 -24.28 -32.80 -5.62
CA TYR A 348 -23.10 -32.40 -6.34
C TYR A 348 -22.01 -31.90 -5.40
N LYS A 349 -20.82 -32.49 -5.49
CA LYS A 349 -19.64 -32.09 -4.71
C LYS A 349 -19.10 -30.75 -5.18
N ASN A 350 -18.80 -29.83 -4.24
CA ASN A 350 -18.19 -28.54 -4.53
C ASN A 350 -17.02 -28.30 -3.58
N VAL A 351 -15.89 -27.88 -4.11
CA VAL A 351 -14.72 -27.49 -3.32
C VAL A 351 -15.01 -26.13 -2.65
N HIS A 352 -14.95 -26.10 -1.32
CA HIS A 352 -15.08 -24.88 -0.53
C HIS A 352 -13.72 -24.30 -0.15
N GLY A 353 -12.69 -25.12 -0.07
CA GLY A 353 -11.32 -24.74 0.19
C GLY A 353 -10.39 -25.93 0.16
N ILE A 354 -9.12 -25.66 -0.03
CA ILE A 354 -8.04 -26.66 -0.10
C ILE A 354 -7.03 -26.33 0.99
N THR A 355 -6.66 -27.30 1.83
CA THR A 355 -5.76 -27.08 2.97
C THR A 355 -4.72 -28.19 3.03
N SER A 356 -3.71 -28.06 3.89
CA SER A 356 -2.74 -29.14 4.18
C SER A 356 -3.38 -30.42 4.73
N LYS A 357 -4.63 -30.34 5.22
CA LYS A 357 -5.39 -31.50 5.76
C LYS A 357 -6.33 -32.12 4.73
N GLY A 358 -6.30 -31.65 3.48
CA GLY A 358 -7.15 -32.11 2.39
C GLY A 358 -8.16 -31.07 1.90
N ILE A 359 -9.11 -31.55 1.10
CA ILE A 359 -10.12 -30.75 0.41
C ILE A 359 -11.34 -30.62 1.34
N LYS A 360 -11.80 -29.39 1.53
CA LYS A 360 -13.10 -29.13 2.19
C LYS A 360 -14.20 -29.14 1.13
N ILE A 361 -15.11 -30.06 1.25
CA ILE A 361 -16.23 -30.27 0.32
C ILE A 361 -17.52 -29.80 0.95
N CYS A 362 -18.38 -29.18 0.16
CA CYS A 362 -19.80 -28.97 0.43
C CYS A 362 -20.63 -29.49 -0.75
N TYR A 363 -21.93 -29.65 -0.56
CA TYR A 363 -22.82 -30.25 -1.54
C TYR A 363 -23.88 -29.26 -2.00
N SER A 364 -24.34 -29.42 -3.23
CA SER A 364 -25.46 -28.67 -3.83
C SER A 364 -26.44 -29.63 -4.52
N ASP A 365 -27.70 -29.20 -4.68
CA ASP A 365 -28.69 -29.96 -5.45
C ASP A 365 -28.68 -29.62 -6.94
N LYS A 366 -27.90 -28.59 -7.33
CA LYS A 366 -27.69 -28.22 -8.73
C LYS A 366 -26.20 -28.26 -9.08
N PRO A 367 -25.85 -28.77 -10.28
CA PRO A 367 -24.46 -28.83 -10.69
C PRO A 367 -23.87 -27.43 -10.91
N HIS A 368 -22.61 -27.25 -10.57
CA HIS A 368 -21.83 -26.10 -11.01
C HIS A 368 -21.66 -26.14 -12.54
N SER A 369 -21.58 -24.99 -13.20
CA SER A 369 -21.41 -24.88 -14.66
C SER A 369 -20.16 -25.59 -15.20
N LEU A 370 -19.17 -25.85 -14.36
CA LEU A 370 -17.96 -26.60 -14.67
C LEU A 370 -17.96 -28.05 -14.15
N HIS A 371 -19.11 -28.58 -13.67
CA HIS A 371 -19.26 -30.02 -13.45
C HIS A 371 -19.08 -30.75 -14.77
N ASN A 372 -18.52 -31.96 -14.74
CA ASN A 372 -18.18 -32.80 -15.89
C ASN A 372 -17.15 -32.13 -16.85
N LYS A 373 -16.37 -31.16 -16.37
CA LYS A 373 -15.27 -30.54 -17.13
C LYS A 373 -13.98 -30.68 -16.37
N ARG A 374 -12.93 -31.13 -17.06
CA ARG A 374 -11.57 -31.16 -16.56
C ARG A 374 -11.10 -29.76 -16.18
N LYS A 375 -10.53 -29.57 -14.99
CA LYS A 375 -10.12 -28.26 -14.50
C LYS A 375 -9.07 -28.30 -13.41
N LEU A 376 -8.39 -27.17 -13.23
CA LEU A 376 -7.61 -26.89 -12.01
C LEU A 376 -8.48 -26.02 -11.09
N ILE A 377 -8.54 -26.39 -9.83
CA ILE A 377 -9.17 -25.60 -8.77
C ILE A 377 -8.06 -25.11 -7.84
N ILE A 378 -7.97 -23.79 -7.70
CA ILE A 378 -6.94 -23.10 -6.93
C ILE A 378 -7.60 -22.42 -5.75
N ASN A 379 -7.01 -22.48 -4.58
CA ASN A 379 -7.53 -21.78 -3.42
C ASN A 379 -7.54 -20.26 -3.69
N GLY A 380 -8.68 -19.62 -3.55
CA GLY A 380 -8.83 -18.18 -3.81
C GLY A 380 -8.60 -17.29 -2.59
N ILE A 381 -8.52 -17.90 -1.39
CA ILE A 381 -8.32 -17.20 -0.11
C ILE A 381 -7.28 -17.94 0.73
N GLY A 382 -6.38 -17.22 1.38
CA GLY A 382 -5.38 -17.77 2.28
C GLY A 382 -4.13 -18.25 1.57
N SER A 383 -3.77 -19.53 1.77
CA SER A 383 -2.61 -20.12 1.12
C SER A 383 -2.97 -20.65 -0.27
N TYR A 384 -2.29 -20.15 -1.29
CA TYR A 384 -2.41 -20.65 -2.68
C TYR A 384 -1.55 -21.87 -2.96
N ASN A 385 -1.00 -22.50 -1.90
CA ASN A 385 -0.07 -23.59 -2.00
C ASN A 385 -0.74 -24.90 -2.39
N TYR A 386 -2.07 -24.92 -2.47
CA TYR A 386 -2.83 -26.11 -2.75
C TYR A 386 -3.67 -25.92 -4.00
N VAL A 387 -3.45 -26.82 -4.97
CA VAL A 387 -4.17 -26.87 -6.24
C VAL A 387 -4.70 -28.28 -6.43
N LEU A 388 -6.00 -28.38 -6.73
CA LEU A 388 -6.64 -29.64 -7.10
C LEU A 388 -6.72 -29.75 -8.63
N TYR A 389 -6.20 -30.81 -9.20
CA TYR A 389 -6.44 -31.17 -10.59
C TYR A 389 -7.62 -32.14 -10.67
N ASP A 390 -8.77 -31.63 -11.04
CA ASP A 390 -10.02 -32.39 -11.25
C ASP A 390 -10.07 -32.87 -12.69
N GLU A 391 -9.43 -34.00 -12.94
CA GLU A 391 -9.28 -34.60 -14.27
C GLU A 391 -10.63 -35.08 -14.83
N PHE A 392 -11.49 -35.61 -13.97
CA PHE A 392 -12.76 -36.23 -14.37
C PHE A 392 -13.96 -35.27 -14.26
N GLY A 393 -13.77 -34.06 -13.73
CA GLY A 393 -14.83 -33.07 -13.61
C GLY A 393 -15.79 -33.31 -12.46
N GLU A 394 -15.36 -34.01 -11.41
CA GLU A 394 -16.22 -34.43 -10.29
C GLU A 394 -16.70 -33.26 -9.42
N PHE A 395 -15.99 -32.15 -9.42
CA PHE A 395 -16.23 -31.04 -8.50
C PHE A 395 -16.75 -29.79 -9.20
N GLY A 396 -17.68 -29.13 -8.52
CA GLY A 396 -17.86 -27.69 -8.64
C GLY A 396 -16.96 -26.97 -7.62
N PHE A 397 -17.16 -25.68 -7.43
CA PHE A 397 -16.46 -24.89 -6.41
C PHE A 397 -17.31 -23.70 -5.93
N THR A 398 -17.05 -23.26 -4.71
CA THR A 398 -17.75 -22.12 -4.09
C THR A 398 -17.08 -20.80 -4.48
N GLN A 399 -17.48 -19.68 -3.87
CA GLN A 399 -16.93 -18.36 -4.15
C GLN A 399 -15.48 -18.16 -3.64
N SER A 400 -14.96 -19.03 -2.79
CA SER A 400 -13.58 -18.90 -2.30
C SER A 400 -12.54 -19.41 -3.29
N PRO A 401 -12.64 -20.63 -3.88
CA PRO A 401 -11.72 -21.09 -4.90
C PRO A 401 -11.95 -20.40 -6.26
N VAL A 402 -10.93 -20.47 -7.11
CA VAL A 402 -10.97 -20.08 -8.51
C VAL A 402 -10.58 -21.27 -9.38
N ALA A 403 -10.97 -21.29 -10.66
CA ALA A 403 -10.68 -22.42 -11.54
C ALA A 403 -10.11 -22.01 -12.90
N ILE A 404 -9.32 -22.91 -13.46
CA ILE A 404 -8.87 -22.88 -14.87
C ILE A 404 -9.54 -24.08 -15.55
N ASN A 405 -10.42 -23.80 -16.53
CA ASN A 405 -11.13 -24.81 -17.28
C ASN A 405 -10.26 -25.36 -18.41
N GLU A 406 -10.32 -26.68 -18.63
CA GLU A 406 -9.59 -27.39 -19.68
C GLU A 406 -8.12 -26.94 -19.77
N PRO A 407 -7.33 -27.09 -18.70
CA PRO A 407 -5.94 -26.68 -18.72
C PRO A 407 -5.11 -27.48 -19.70
N SER A 408 -4.30 -26.79 -20.50
CA SER A 408 -3.34 -27.41 -21.40
C SER A 408 -2.14 -27.99 -20.61
N PRO A 409 -1.36 -28.94 -21.16
CA PRO A 409 -0.13 -29.44 -20.52
C PRO A 409 0.82 -28.32 -20.10
N ASN A 410 1.03 -27.31 -20.93
CA ASN A 410 1.87 -26.16 -20.56
C ASN A 410 1.26 -25.30 -19.45
N THR A 411 -0.07 -25.16 -19.42
CA THR A 411 -0.77 -24.49 -18.32
C THR A 411 -0.58 -25.25 -17.02
N LEU A 412 -0.69 -26.58 -17.02
CA LEU A 412 -0.41 -27.44 -15.85
C LEU A 412 1.00 -27.20 -15.33
N LYS A 413 2.00 -27.22 -16.20
CA LYS A 413 3.41 -26.99 -15.82
C LYS A 413 3.64 -25.60 -15.25
N LEU A 414 3.04 -24.56 -15.83
CA LEU A 414 3.15 -23.20 -15.30
C LEU A 414 2.54 -23.09 -13.89
N ILE A 415 1.32 -23.64 -13.69
CA ILE A 415 0.66 -23.58 -12.38
C ILE A 415 1.37 -24.44 -11.31
N GLN A 416 2.05 -25.51 -11.71
CA GLN A 416 2.88 -26.35 -10.83
C GLN A 416 4.23 -25.73 -10.49
N SER A 417 4.66 -24.68 -11.20
CA SER A 417 6.00 -24.11 -11.06
C SER A 417 6.14 -23.16 -9.88
N LYS A 418 7.36 -22.98 -9.41
CA LYS A 418 7.73 -21.92 -8.46
C LYS A 418 7.40 -20.53 -8.98
N LEU A 419 7.49 -20.33 -10.31
CA LEU A 419 7.12 -19.08 -10.95
C LEU A 419 5.66 -18.69 -10.70
N PHE A 420 4.72 -19.62 -10.75
CA PHE A 420 3.32 -19.33 -10.45
C PHE A 420 3.15 -18.78 -9.01
N HIS A 421 3.80 -19.41 -8.03
CA HIS A 421 3.74 -18.95 -6.65
C HIS A 421 4.39 -17.58 -6.48
N PHE A 422 5.50 -17.35 -7.16
CA PHE A 422 6.15 -16.05 -7.21
C PHE A 422 5.18 -14.98 -7.76
N ILE A 423 4.50 -15.26 -8.88
CA ILE A 423 3.53 -14.34 -9.50
C ILE A 423 2.37 -14.04 -8.52
N VAL A 424 1.78 -15.07 -7.92
CA VAL A 424 0.66 -14.91 -6.97
C VAL A 424 1.07 -14.04 -5.78
N ASN A 425 2.23 -14.30 -5.18
CA ASN A 425 2.72 -13.51 -4.05
C ASN A 425 3.06 -12.06 -4.45
N ALA A 426 3.65 -11.87 -5.63
CA ALA A 426 3.97 -10.55 -6.15
C ALA A 426 2.71 -9.71 -6.44
N THR A 427 1.60 -10.34 -6.76
CA THR A 427 0.34 -9.68 -7.12
C THR A 427 -0.68 -9.60 -5.98
N LYS A 428 -0.39 -10.21 -4.83
CA LYS A 428 -1.25 -10.21 -3.64
C LYS A 428 -1.14 -8.90 -2.86
N ILE A 429 -1.92 -7.90 -3.24
CA ILE A 429 -1.84 -6.55 -2.67
C ILE A 429 -2.73 -6.37 -1.45
N ILE A 430 -3.96 -6.93 -1.47
CA ILE A 430 -4.96 -6.75 -0.42
C ILE A 430 -5.27 -8.10 0.23
N GLY A 431 -5.09 -8.21 1.55
CA GLY A 431 -5.50 -9.35 2.34
C GLY A 431 -4.97 -10.68 1.81
N ASN A 432 -5.78 -11.73 1.98
CA ASN A 432 -5.45 -13.11 1.58
C ASN A 432 -6.21 -13.59 0.33
N ASN A 433 -6.83 -12.68 -0.43
CA ASN A 433 -7.60 -13.04 -1.60
C ASN A 433 -6.74 -13.14 -2.86
N PHE A 434 -7.08 -14.10 -3.73
CA PHE A 434 -6.49 -14.18 -5.07
C PHE A 434 -6.85 -12.92 -5.87
N ASN A 435 -5.84 -12.29 -6.43
CA ASN A 435 -6.04 -11.11 -7.23
C ASN A 435 -6.24 -11.52 -8.70
N ILE A 436 -7.41 -11.26 -9.28
CA ILE A 436 -7.68 -11.58 -10.68
C ILE A 436 -6.68 -10.92 -11.65
N LYS A 437 -6.06 -9.81 -11.26
CA LYS A 437 -5.01 -9.18 -12.08
C LYS A 437 -3.74 -10.02 -12.21
N THR A 438 -3.61 -11.08 -11.40
CA THR A 438 -2.57 -12.10 -11.56
C THR A 438 -2.59 -12.69 -12.98
N THR A 439 -3.77 -12.78 -13.62
CA THR A 439 -3.91 -13.26 -14.99
C THR A 439 -3.12 -12.46 -16.02
N LEU A 440 -2.84 -11.18 -15.75
CA LEU A 440 -2.01 -10.33 -16.62
C LEU A 440 -0.59 -10.88 -16.81
N PHE A 441 -0.15 -11.73 -15.88
CA PHE A 441 1.19 -12.27 -15.81
C PHE A 441 1.23 -13.80 -16.02
N LEU A 442 0.10 -14.38 -16.43
CA LEU A 442 -0.03 -15.82 -16.72
C LEU A 442 -0.22 -16.02 -18.24
N PRO A 443 0.86 -16.07 -19.03
CA PRO A 443 0.79 -16.19 -20.47
C PRO A 443 0.31 -17.57 -20.91
N ILE A 444 -0.44 -17.62 -22.00
CA ILE A 444 -0.66 -18.86 -22.76
C ILE A 444 0.65 -19.22 -23.44
N ILE A 445 1.09 -20.46 -23.24
CA ILE A 445 2.27 -21.04 -23.91
C ILE A 445 1.77 -21.99 -24.99
N ASP A 446 2.00 -21.61 -26.25
CA ASP A 446 1.51 -22.33 -27.42
C ASP A 446 2.19 -23.72 -27.56
N GLU A 447 1.43 -24.78 -27.38
CA GLU A 447 1.90 -26.17 -27.44
C GLU A 447 2.33 -26.62 -28.82
N LYS A 448 1.87 -25.93 -29.87
CA LYS A 448 2.35 -26.18 -31.24
C LYS A 448 3.81 -25.75 -31.42
N LYS A 449 4.30 -24.84 -30.56
CA LYS A 449 5.66 -24.32 -30.63
C LYS A 449 6.60 -25.06 -29.68
N ILE A 450 6.13 -25.37 -28.48
CA ILE A 450 6.93 -26.04 -27.46
C ILE A 450 6.03 -26.73 -26.44
N ILE A 451 6.45 -27.86 -25.93
CA ILE A 451 5.87 -28.52 -24.76
C ILE A 451 6.88 -28.44 -23.63
N ILE A 452 6.53 -27.73 -22.58
CA ILE A 452 7.37 -27.51 -21.40
C ILE A 452 7.40 -28.77 -20.55
N GLN A 453 8.58 -29.34 -20.36
CA GLN A 453 8.77 -30.55 -19.53
C GLN A 453 9.14 -30.23 -18.09
N ASN A 454 9.89 -29.13 -17.85
CA ASN A 454 10.42 -28.77 -16.55
C ASN A 454 10.56 -27.24 -16.38
N GLU A 455 10.88 -26.80 -15.14
CA GLU A 455 11.03 -25.39 -14.82
C GLU A 455 12.16 -24.69 -15.60
N THR A 456 13.26 -25.40 -15.91
CA THR A 456 14.37 -24.83 -16.68
C THR A 456 13.93 -24.45 -18.09
N GLU A 457 13.18 -25.33 -18.75
CA GLU A 457 12.60 -25.04 -20.08
C GLU A 457 11.59 -23.87 -20.02
N LEU A 458 10.77 -23.82 -18.95
CA LEU A 458 9.85 -22.71 -18.73
C LEU A 458 10.60 -21.39 -18.60
N TYR A 459 11.65 -21.34 -17.78
CA TYR A 459 12.45 -20.13 -17.58
C TYR A 459 13.18 -19.68 -18.86
N ASN A 460 13.71 -20.63 -19.64
CA ASN A 460 14.34 -20.37 -20.94
C ASN A 460 13.35 -19.82 -21.96
N TYR A 461 12.14 -20.41 -22.07
CA TYR A 461 11.07 -19.91 -22.93
C TYR A 461 10.69 -18.47 -22.58
N LEU A 462 10.60 -18.15 -21.29
CA LEU A 462 10.27 -16.81 -20.78
C LEU A 462 11.46 -15.84 -20.81
N LYS A 463 12.64 -16.29 -21.26
CA LYS A 463 13.88 -15.49 -21.32
C LYS A 463 14.26 -14.85 -20.00
N LEU A 464 14.11 -15.60 -18.90
CA LEU A 464 14.50 -15.12 -17.58
C LEU A 464 16.03 -15.12 -17.43
N THR A 465 16.56 -14.07 -16.81
CA THR A 465 17.98 -13.97 -16.48
C THR A 465 18.33 -14.83 -15.26
N LYS A 466 19.62 -15.15 -15.08
CA LYS A 466 20.09 -15.88 -13.90
C LYS A 466 19.67 -15.20 -12.57
N LYS A 467 19.71 -13.85 -12.52
CA LYS A 467 19.26 -13.08 -11.34
C LYS A 467 17.76 -13.26 -11.09
N GLU A 468 16.93 -13.23 -12.11
CA GLU A 468 15.49 -13.42 -12.01
C GLU A 468 15.13 -14.85 -11.61
N ILE A 469 15.85 -15.85 -12.16
CA ILE A 469 15.69 -17.26 -11.75
C ILE A 469 16.06 -17.42 -10.28
N ALA A 470 17.19 -16.87 -9.84
CA ALA A 470 17.61 -16.92 -8.43
C ALA A 470 16.57 -16.27 -7.50
N MET A 471 15.91 -15.19 -7.93
CA MET A 471 14.82 -14.56 -7.18
C MET A 471 13.61 -15.52 -7.08
N ILE A 472 13.20 -16.16 -8.17
CA ILE A 472 12.10 -17.12 -8.19
C ILE A 472 12.43 -18.35 -7.33
N GLU A 473 13.68 -18.83 -7.36
CA GLU A 473 14.13 -20.00 -6.62
C GLU A 473 14.32 -19.74 -5.11
N ASN A 474 14.35 -18.48 -4.69
CA ASN A 474 14.52 -18.12 -3.29
C ASN A 474 13.24 -18.45 -2.49
N LYS A 475 13.37 -19.32 -1.49
CA LYS A 475 12.27 -19.78 -0.64
C LYS A 475 11.53 -18.68 0.11
N ASP A 476 12.15 -17.51 0.32
CA ASP A 476 11.51 -16.35 0.95
C ASP A 476 10.39 -15.74 0.11
N TYR A 477 10.28 -16.09 -1.17
CA TYR A 477 9.28 -15.58 -2.10
C TYR A 477 8.13 -16.55 -2.37
N TYR A 478 8.27 -17.83 -2.02
CA TYR A 478 7.23 -18.85 -2.27
C TYR A 478 7.24 -19.95 -1.20
N SER A 479 6.09 -20.58 -1.02
CA SER A 479 5.96 -21.88 -0.41
C SER A 479 5.56 -22.87 -1.51
N ILE A 480 6.23 -24.02 -1.57
CA ILE A 480 5.99 -25.04 -2.62
C ILE A 480 4.56 -25.56 -2.49
N PRO A 481 3.74 -25.59 -3.57
CA PRO A 481 2.41 -26.18 -3.51
C PRO A 481 2.49 -27.69 -3.38
N ALA A 482 1.61 -28.22 -2.55
CA ALA A 482 1.24 -29.62 -2.67
C ALA A 482 0.17 -29.72 -3.77
N PHE A 483 0.48 -30.42 -4.87
CA PHE A 483 -0.53 -30.92 -5.79
C PHE A 483 -1.26 -32.06 -5.11
N LEU A 484 -2.54 -31.91 -4.90
CA LEU A 484 -3.40 -32.99 -4.47
C LEU A 484 -3.89 -33.69 -5.73
N HIS A 485 -3.31 -34.86 -6.04
CA HIS A 485 -3.95 -35.86 -6.85
C HIS A 485 -4.93 -36.59 -5.93
N GLU A 486 -6.19 -36.68 -6.29
CA GLU A 486 -7.05 -37.62 -5.59
C GLU A 486 -6.53 -39.03 -5.82
N GLU A 487 -5.92 -39.63 -4.82
CA GLU A 487 -5.98 -41.06 -4.62
C GLU A 487 -7.37 -41.32 -4.04
N ILE A 488 -8.26 -41.76 -4.91
CA ILE A 488 -9.58 -42.29 -4.51
C ILE A 488 -9.32 -43.61 -3.82
N ASN A 489 -9.37 -43.62 -2.50
CA ASN A 489 -9.64 -44.79 -1.69
C ASN A 489 -11.11 -44.87 -1.32
#